data_9e80ae6faa6663a14ea2728404a5737b
#
_entry.id   9e80ae6faa6663a14ea2728404a5737b
#
_cell.length_a   1.000
_cell.length_b   1.000
_cell.length_c   1.000
_cell.angle_alpha   90.00
_cell.angle_beta   90.00
_cell.angle_gamma   90.00
#
_symmetry.space_group_name_H-M   'P 1'
#
loop_
_entity.id
_entity.type
_entity.pdbx_description
1 polymer ?
#
loop_
_entity_poly.entity_id
_entity_poly.type
_entity_poly.pdbx_seq_one_letter_code
_entity_poly.pdbx_strand_id
1 'polypeptide(L)'
;MLDRDFFRREFPQKVQGFSDERESVPVRVVISTIGGRDFDIQRMTSGDTGATLYTREDRMIFLPYGVIEHIQVSVAEDRRVAGFEIWPQSEEGN
;
A
#
# COMPACT_ATOMS: atom_id res chain seq x y z
N MET A 1 -11.65 -10.34 -4.81
CA MET A 1 -11.48 -9.66 -3.52
C MET A 1 -10.02 -9.51 -3.17
N LEU A 2 -9.64 -8.37 -2.67
CA LEU A 2 -8.28 -8.14 -2.20
C LEU A 2 -8.14 -8.80 -0.83
N ASP A 3 -7.19 -9.71 -0.72
CA ASP A 3 -7.03 -10.46 0.50
C ASP A 3 -5.56 -10.47 0.93
N ARG A 4 -5.26 -11.27 1.96
CA ARG A 4 -3.91 -11.35 2.50
C ARG A 4 -2.90 -11.75 1.45
N ASP A 5 -3.23 -12.76 0.63
CA ASP A 5 -2.30 -13.23 -0.39
C ASP A 5 -1.99 -12.16 -1.40
N PHE A 6 -3.00 -11.41 -1.81
CA PHE A 6 -2.78 -10.31 -2.73
C PHE A 6 -1.79 -9.31 -2.14
N PHE A 7 -2.02 -8.90 -0.89
CA PHE A 7 -1.19 -7.86 -0.29
C PHE A 7 0.22 -8.35 0.03
N ARG A 8 0.38 -9.64 0.25
CA ARG A 8 1.70 -10.17 0.57
C ARG A 8 2.53 -10.48 -0.67
N ARG A 9 1.89 -10.86 -1.76
CA ARG A 9 2.59 -11.35 -2.95
C ARG A 9 2.46 -10.41 -4.13
N GLU A 10 1.25 -10.16 -4.54
CA GLU A 10 1.02 -9.43 -5.79
C GLU A 10 1.22 -7.95 -5.64
N PHE A 11 0.70 -7.38 -4.57
CA PHE A 11 0.71 -5.94 -4.42
C PHE A 11 2.13 -5.36 -4.38
N PRO A 12 3.05 -5.89 -3.55
CA PRO A 12 4.40 -5.34 -3.55
C PRO A 12 5.09 -5.44 -4.90
N GLN A 13 4.85 -6.54 -5.61
CA GLN A 13 5.45 -6.70 -6.93
C GLN A 13 4.89 -5.71 -7.94
N LYS A 14 3.59 -5.45 -7.87
CA LYS A 14 2.97 -4.50 -8.77
C LYS A 14 3.45 -3.08 -8.49
N VAL A 15 3.59 -2.72 -7.22
CA VAL A 15 4.09 -1.40 -6.87
C VAL A 15 5.54 -1.25 -7.31
N GLN A 16 6.35 -2.28 -7.07
CA GLN A 16 7.74 -2.23 -7.49
C GLN A 16 7.86 -2.13 -9.01
N GLY A 17 7.06 -2.90 -9.73
CA GLY A 17 7.06 -2.83 -11.19
C GLY A 17 6.65 -1.48 -11.71
N PHE A 18 5.64 -0.88 -11.10
CA PHE A 18 5.21 0.47 -11.48
C PHE A 18 6.35 1.47 -11.31
N SER A 19 7.04 1.38 -10.18
CA SER A 19 8.15 2.28 -9.91
C SER A 19 9.31 2.04 -10.87
N ASP A 20 9.63 0.76 -11.12
CA ASP A 20 10.77 0.41 -11.97
C ASP A 20 10.56 0.88 -13.41
N GLU A 21 9.36 0.78 -13.92
CA GLU A 21 9.06 1.24 -15.27
C GLU A 21 9.24 2.73 -15.42
N ARG A 22 9.29 3.46 -14.31
CA ARG A 22 9.42 4.90 -14.29
C ARG A 22 10.72 5.33 -13.64
N GLU A 23 11.74 4.50 -13.79
CA GLU A 23 13.10 4.80 -13.32
C GLU A 23 13.17 4.93 -11.80
N SER A 24 12.45 4.04 -11.13
CA SER A 24 12.48 3.95 -9.66
C SER A 24 12.05 5.25 -8.97
N VAL A 25 11.04 5.90 -9.53
CA VAL A 25 10.52 7.11 -8.90
C VAL A 25 9.72 6.75 -7.66
N PRO A 26 9.62 7.67 -6.69
CA PRO A 26 8.74 7.44 -5.55
C PRO A 26 7.30 7.33 -6.00
N VAL A 27 6.55 6.46 -5.34
CA VAL A 27 5.15 6.25 -5.70
C VAL A 27 4.26 6.69 -4.55
N ARG A 28 3.03 7.02 -4.90
CA ARG A 28 1.99 7.35 -3.95
C ARG A 28 0.94 6.26 -4.03
N VAL A 29 0.51 5.77 -2.87
CA VAL A 29 -0.49 4.71 -2.79
C VAL A 29 -1.68 5.24 -2.02
N VAL A 30 -2.86 5.13 -2.61
CA VAL A 30 -4.11 5.53 -1.98
C VAL A 30 -5.03 4.32 -1.94
N ILE A 31 -5.51 3.98 -0.75
CA ILE A 31 -6.45 2.88 -0.56
C ILE A 31 -7.83 3.46 -0.34
N SER A 32 -8.79 3.00 -1.14
CA SER A 32 -10.16 3.47 -1.07
C SER A 32 -11.05 2.37 -0.52
N THR A 33 -11.97 2.75 0.37
CA THR A 33 -12.88 1.80 0.99
C THR A 33 -14.25 1.86 0.34
N ILE A 34 -15.04 0.82 0.56
CA ILE A 34 -16.40 0.78 0.02
C ILE A 34 -17.29 1.85 0.64
N GLY A 35 -16.87 2.42 1.77
CA GLY A 35 -17.60 3.53 2.37
C GLY A 35 -17.22 4.89 1.82
N GLY A 36 -16.34 4.94 0.81
CA GLY A 36 -15.97 6.19 0.18
C GLY A 36 -14.84 6.93 0.84
N ARG A 37 -14.11 6.29 1.71
CA ARG A 37 -12.94 6.91 2.34
C ARG A 37 -11.67 6.57 1.60
N ASP A 38 -10.77 7.54 1.49
CA ASP A 38 -9.48 7.35 0.84
C ASP A 38 -8.38 7.60 1.86
N PHE A 39 -7.36 6.74 1.82
CA PHE A 39 -6.23 6.87 2.73
C PHE A 39 -4.94 6.91 1.92
N ASP A 40 -4.21 8.01 2.07
CA ASP A 40 -2.89 8.18 1.46
C ASP A 40 -1.88 7.56 2.41
N ILE A 41 -1.37 6.39 2.04
CA ILE A 41 -0.57 5.61 2.97
C ILE A 41 0.90 5.68 2.62
N GLN A 42 1.72 5.64 3.64
CA GLN A 42 3.17 5.62 3.49
C GLN A 42 3.71 4.20 3.60
N ARG A 43 3.07 3.38 4.44
CA ARG A 43 3.52 2.02 4.66
C ARG A 43 2.33 1.17 5.04
N MET A 44 2.45 -0.12 4.84
CA MET A 44 1.35 -1.03 5.11
C MET A 44 1.90 -2.39 5.49
N THR A 45 1.22 -3.06 6.40
CA THR A 45 1.49 -4.46 6.69
C THR A 45 0.21 -5.25 6.54
N SER A 46 0.33 -6.52 6.22
CA SER A 46 -0.85 -7.37 6.01
C SER A 46 -0.91 -8.45 7.07
N GLY A 47 -2.04 -8.54 7.72
CA GLY A 47 -2.30 -9.57 8.71
C GLY A 47 -3.30 -10.60 8.21
N ASP A 48 -3.77 -11.45 9.11
CA ASP A 48 -4.67 -12.53 8.72
C ASP A 48 -6.04 -12.03 8.27
N THR A 49 -6.56 -11.00 8.94
CA THR A 49 -7.93 -10.56 8.69
C THR A 49 -7.99 -9.19 8.05
N GLY A 50 -6.89 -8.47 7.96
CA GLY A 50 -6.92 -7.15 7.38
C GLY A 50 -5.55 -6.54 7.30
N ALA A 51 -5.51 -5.31 6.80
CA ALA A 51 -4.28 -4.58 6.59
C ALA A 51 -4.15 -3.46 7.62
N THR A 52 -2.93 -3.23 8.07
CA THR A 52 -2.64 -2.10 8.94
C THR A 52 -1.95 -1.04 8.08
N LEU A 53 -2.55 0.13 8.03
CA LEU A 53 -2.07 1.22 7.21
C LEU A 53 -1.39 2.26 8.08
N TYR A 54 -0.27 2.76 7.60
CA TYR A 54 0.43 3.86 8.27
C TYR A 54 0.38 5.06 7.33
N THR A 55 -0.37 6.08 7.72
CA THR A 55 -0.60 7.23 6.87
C THR A 55 0.52 8.25 7.00
N ARG A 56 0.55 9.19 6.05
CA ARG A 56 1.54 10.26 6.10
C ARG A 56 1.32 11.21 7.26
N GLU A 57 0.13 11.15 7.87
CA GLU A 57 -0.20 12.00 9.01
C GLU A 57 0.10 11.31 10.33
N ASP A 58 0.88 10.25 10.28
CA ASP A 58 1.32 9.52 11.47
C ASP A 58 0.17 8.85 12.19
N ARG A 59 -0.77 8.31 11.42
CA ARG A 59 -1.87 7.53 11.97
C ARG A 59 -1.72 6.08 11.59
N MET A 60 -2.19 5.22 12.45
CA MET A 60 -2.28 3.79 12.18
C MET A 60 -3.75 3.42 12.03
N ILE A 61 -4.09 2.82 10.90
CA ILE A 61 -5.48 2.48 10.60
C ILE A 61 -5.55 1.01 10.25
N PHE A 62 -6.46 0.30 10.89
CA PHE A 62 -6.67 -1.10 10.56
C PHE A 62 -7.91 -1.23 9.67
N LEU A 63 -7.76 -1.91 8.55
CA LEU A 63 -8.86 -2.14 7.62
C LEU A 63 -9.02 -3.64 7.37
N PRO A 64 -10.20 -4.20 7.67
CA PRO A 64 -10.48 -5.55 7.20
C PRO A 64 -10.43 -5.61 5.69
N TYR A 65 -9.99 -6.75 5.15
CA TYR A 65 -9.83 -6.85 3.70
C TYR A 65 -11.14 -6.61 2.96
N GLY A 66 -12.24 -7.03 3.56
CA GLY A 66 -13.53 -6.90 2.87
C GLY A 66 -14.01 -5.48 2.64
N VAL A 67 -13.45 -4.49 3.33
CA VAL A 67 -13.88 -3.11 3.12
C VAL A 67 -12.99 -2.35 2.15
N ILE A 68 -11.92 -2.97 1.68
CA ILE A 68 -11.05 -2.31 0.70
C ILE A 68 -11.63 -2.50 -0.68
N GLU A 69 -11.95 -1.39 -1.33
CA GLU A 69 -12.55 -1.44 -2.66
C GLU A 69 -11.50 -1.48 -3.75
N HIS A 70 -10.57 -0.53 -3.70
CA HIS A 70 -9.53 -0.50 -4.72
C HIS A 70 -8.31 0.26 -4.20
N ILE A 71 -7.23 0.15 -4.96
CA ILE A 71 -5.97 0.77 -4.62
C ILE A 71 -5.47 1.51 -5.85
N GLN A 72 -5.03 2.75 -5.65
CA GLN A 72 -4.45 3.55 -6.72
C GLN A 72 -2.98 3.75 -6.45
N VAL A 73 -2.18 3.52 -7.47
CA VAL A 73 -0.74 3.74 -7.40
C VAL A 73 -0.39 4.80 -8.44
N SER A 74 0.30 5.84 -8.02
CA SER A 74 0.67 6.91 -8.92
C SER A 74 2.06 7.42 -8.55
N VAL A 75 2.64 8.26 -9.39
CA VAL A 75 3.94 8.86 -9.11
C VAL A 75 3.74 9.94 -8.06
N ALA A 76 4.60 9.95 -7.03
CA ALA A 76 4.56 11.00 -6.04
C ALA A 76 4.94 12.32 -6.69
N GLU A 77 4.14 13.35 -6.45
CA GLU A 77 4.34 14.63 -7.12
C GLU A 77 5.59 15.36 -6.63
N ASP A 78 5.83 15.28 -5.34
CA ASP A 78 6.99 15.95 -4.74
C ASP A 78 8.05 14.90 -4.45
N ARG A 79 9.12 14.92 -5.22
CA ARG A 79 10.18 13.93 -5.08
C ARG A 79 10.97 14.07 -3.80
N ARG A 80 10.82 15.19 -3.11
CA ARG A 80 11.49 15.39 -1.83
C ARG A 80 10.74 14.71 -0.69
N VAL A 81 9.49 14.30 -0.95
CA VAL A 81 8.70 13.59 0.05
C VAL A 81 8.91 12.10 -0.16
N ALA A 82 9.13 11.37 0.92
CA ALA A 82 9.31 9.93 0.83
C ALA A 82 8.06 9.29 0.24
N GLY A 83 8.25 8.39 -0.72
CA GLY A 83 7.15 7.68 -1.31
C GLY A 83 6.67 6.54 -0.43
N PHE A 84 5.78 5.74 -0.98
CA PHE A 84 5.29 4.56 -0.30
C PHE A 84 6.45 3.59 -0.07
N GLU A 85 6.54 3.08 1.14
CA GLU A 85 7.57 2.11 1.51
C GLU A 85 7.15 0.73 1.05
N ILE A 86 7.92 0.18 0.10
CA ILE A 86 7.65 -1.16 -0.40
C ILE A 86 8.33 -2.15 0.53
N TRP A 87 7.52 -3.02 1.14
CA TRP A 87 8.07 -3.96 2.12
C TRP A 87 8.53 -5.24 1.43
N PRO A 88 9.53 -5.91 1.98
CA PRO A 88 9.96 -7.20 1.42
C PRO A 88 8.97 -8.28 1.76
N GLN A 89 8.84 -9.23 0.85
CA GLN A 89 7.94 -10.35 1.02
C GLN A 89 8.33 -11.24 2.17
N SER A 90 9.62 -11.34 2.41
CA SER A 90 10.11 -12.36 3.31
C SER A 90 9.96 -11.99 4.78
N GLU A 91 9.66 -10.77 5.09
CA GLU A 91 9.78 -10.38 6.49
C GLU A 91 8.70 -10.99 7.37
N GLU A 92 7.59 -11.35 6.80
CA GLU A 92 6.56 -11.96 7.64
C GLU A 92 6.77 -13.45 7.81
N GLY A 93 7.78 -14.00 7.20
CA GLY A 93 8.04 -15.42 7.35
C GLY A 93 8.55 -15.81 8.69
N ASN A 94 8.75 -14.94 9.52
CA ASN A 94 9.28 -15.21 10.82
C ASN A 94 8.41 -15.91 11.75
#